data_6d768b6aa7b2b801020a277029ad929a
#
_entry.id   6d768b6aa7b2b801020a277029ad929a
#
_cell.length_a   1.000
_cell.length_b   1.000
_cell.length_c   1.000
_cell.angle_alpha   90.00
_cell.angle_beta   90.00
_cell.angle_gamma   90.00
#
_symmetry.space_group_name_H-M   'P 1'
#
loop_
_entity.id
_entity.type
_entity.pdbx_description
1 polymer ?
#
loop_
_entity_poly.entity_id
_entity_poly.type
_entity_poly.pdbx_seq_one_letter_code
_entity_poly.pdbx_strand_id
1 'polypeptide(L)'
;MISSFTDVAIIGGGPVGLTSGALLGRLGIDCTLFEQHETTAFHPKGHVVNTRTMEIFRMMGMSDGVDREALPLERHAGIGFVTSLAGDEIGAIETRSNPEWARIERSQSPMLKRSCPQDRLEPVIREHAEGFESASLNFGCKVTRIGQTAEGVLLDWEAADGTTGTTQAKYVIAADGTRSEARDAVGVALSGESMGQQIGIYFHADLWDFVKDRPYLLMWIYNAKTSGVLIALDGRNRWTYNFGYADSETRHDFTEERCLELLRA
;
A
#
# COMPACT_ATOMS: atom_id res chain seq x y z
N MET A 1 -17.87 -18.99 -23.76
CA MET A 1 -18.79 -19.67 -22.81
C MET A 1 -18.45 -19.19 -21.41
N ILE A 2 -19.43 -18.93 -20.54
CA ILE A 2 -19.21 -18.56 -19.13
C ILE A 2 -18.55 -19.75 -18.43
N SER A 3 -17.40 -19.51 -17.82
CA SER A 3 -16.60 -20.54 -17.13
C SER A 3 -17.00 -20.70 -15.65
N SER A 4 -17.45 -19.61 -15.02
CA SER A 4 -17.79 -19.58 -13.60
C SER A 4 -18.81 -18.48 -13.27
N PHE A 5 -19.40 -18.58 -12.08
CA PHE A 5 -20.30 -17.60 -11.50
C PHE A 5 -19.81 -17.24 -10.10
N THR A 6 -20.03 -16.00 -9.70
CA THR A 6 -19.77 -15.53 -8.33
C THR A 6 -20.77 -14.41 -7.98
N ASP A 7 -21.02 -14.18 -6.71
CA ASP A 7 -21.87 -13.05 -6.30
C ASP A 7 -21.14 -11.73 -6.49
N VAL A 8 -19.87 -11.67 -6.10
CA VAL A 8 -19.03 -10.49 -6.22
C VAL A 8 -17.69 -10.83 -6.86
N ALA A 9 -17.38 -10.20 -7.98
CA ALA A 9 -16.02 -10.23 -8.50
C ALA A 9 -15.22 -9.02 -7.99
N ILE A 10 -13.93 -9.23 -7.69
CA ILE A 10 -13.02 -8.19 -7.23
C ILE A 10 -11.87 -8.10 -8.23
N ILE A 11 -11.62 -6.92 -8.80
CA ILE A 11 -10.52 -6.69 -9.73
C ILE A 11 -9.40 -5.97 -8.99
N GLY A 12 -8.25 -6.63 -8.84
CA GLY A 12 -7.07 -6.13 -8.15
C GLY A 12 -6.85 -6.76 -6.77
N GLY A 13 -5.64 -7.30 -6.54
CA GLY A 13 -5.20 -7.98 -5.32
C GLY A 13 -4.35 -7.09 -4.40
N GLY A 14 -4.48 -5.76 -4.50
CA GLY A 14 -3.89 -4.82 -3.56
C GLY A 14 -4.64 -4.76 -2.22
N PRO A 15 -4.24 -3.85 -1.29
CA PRO A 15 -4.83 -3.80 0.06
C PRO A 15 -6.35 -3.64 0.06
N VAL A 16 -6.91 -2.89 -0.91
CA VAL A 16 -8.36 -2.66 -1.03
C VAL A 16 -9.08 -3.94 -1.45
N GLY A 17 -8.61 -4.60 -2.51
CA GLY A 17 -9.23 -5.82 -3.02
C GLY A 17 -9.13 -6.98 -2.04
N LEU A 18 -7.95 -7.20 -1.45
CA LEU A 18 -7.75 -8.22 -0.43
C LEU A 18 -8.62 -8.00 0.81
N THR A 19 -8.73 -6.75 1.29
CA THR A 19 -9.61 -6.41 2.43
C THR A 19 -11.08 -6.64 2.06
N SER A 20 -11.48 -6.31 0.82
CA SER A 20 -12.85 -6.57 0.34
C SER A 20 -13.15 -8.07 0.30
N GLY A 21 -12.21 -8.87 -0.23
CA GLY A 21 -12.34 -10.33 -0.25
C GLY A 21 -12.45 -10.93 1.15
N ALA A 22 -11.62 -10.49 2.08
CA ALA A 22 -11.68 -10.91 3.47
C ALA A 22 -13.00 -10.54 4.17
N LEU A 23 -13.53 -9.33 3.90
CA LEU A 23 -14.82 -8.89 4.46
C LEU A 23 -15.99 -9.69 3.89
N LEU A 24 -16.03 -9.91 2.57
CA LEU A 24 -17.06 -10.72 1.91
C LEU A 24 -17.00 -12.17 2.37
N GLY A 25 -15.77 -12.74 2.41
CA GLY A 25 -15.54 -14.10 2.91
C GLY A 25 -16.06 -14.30 4.33
N ARG A 26 -15.76 -13.37 5.23
CA ARG A 26 -16.30 -13.38 6.60
C ARG A 26 -17.83 -13.34 6.67
N LEU A 27 -18.47 -12.69 5.72
CA LEU A 27 -19.93 -12.62 5.63
C LEU A 27 -20.55 -13.84 4.93
N GLY A 28 -19.72 -14.78 4.44
CA GLY A 28 -20.18 -15.94 3.68
C GLY A 28 -20.70 -15.60 2.29
N ILE A 29 -20.30 -14.46 1.74
CA ILE A 29 -20.66 -14.02 0.39
C ILE A 29 -19.64 -14.60 -0.58
N ASP A 30 -20.13 -15.32 -1.58
CA ASP A 30 -19.28 -15.89 -2.63
C ASP A 30 -18.59 -14.79 -3.44
N CYS A 31 -17.25 -14.77 -3.38
CA CYS A 31 -16.48 -13.76 -4.10
C CYS A 31 -15.23 -14.35 -4.76
N THR A 32 -14.93 -13.79 -5.94
CA THR A 32 -13.76 -14.17 -6.73
C THR A 32 -12.90 -12.94 -7.00
N LEU A 33 -11.65 -12.97 -6.52
CA LEU A 33 -10.67 -11.92 -6.76
C LEU A 33 -9.74 -12.31 -7.90
N PHE A 34 -9.46 -11.36 -8.79
CA PHE A 34 -8.52 -11.46 -9.89
C PHE A 34 -7.38 -10.45 -9.72
N GLU A 35 -6.15 -10.95 -9.63
CA GLU A 35 -4.92 -10.15 -9.55
C GLU A 35 -3.97 -10.56 -10.67
N GLN A 36 -3.53 -9.59 -11.48
CA GLN A 36 -2.67 -9.83 -12.63
C GLN A 36 -1.25 -10.31 -12.28
N HIS A 37 -0.74 -9.94 -11.10
CA HIS A 37 0.57 -10.38 -10.64
C HIS A 37 0.46 -11.74 -9.93
N GLU A 38 1.52 -12.53 -10.00
CA GLU A 38 1.55 -13.87 -9.36
C GLU A 38 1.58 -13.81 -7.83
N THR A 39 1.98 -12.67 -7.26
CA THR A 39 2.09 -12.49 -5.81
C THR A 39 1.69 -11.07 -5.40
N THR A 40 1.64 -10.84 -4.10
CA THR A 40 1.45 -9.52 -3.48
C THR A 40 2.61 -8.57 -3.81
N ALA A 41 2.44 -7.28 -3.54
CA ALA A 41 3.44 -6.27 -3.84
C ALA A 41 4.80 -6.58 -3.17
N PHE A 42 5.89 -6.50 -3.93
CA PHE A 42 7.25 -6.61 -3.40
C PHE A 42 7.84 -5.25 -3.01
N HIS A 43 7.26 -4.16 -3.51
CA HIS A 43 7.71 -2.79 -3.23
C HIS A 43 6.77 -2.13 -2.20
N PRO A 44 7.30 -1.51 -1.15
CA PRO A 44 6.52 -0.87 -0.09
C PRO A 44 5.95 0.49 -0.55
N LYS A 45 4.94 0.48 -1.44
CA LYS A 45 4.31 1.69 -1.99
C LYS A 45 3.62 2.55 -0.94
N GLY A 46 2.94 1.92 0.01
CA GLY A 46 2.28 2.55 1.15
C GLY A 46 2.77 1.93 2.45
N HIS A 47 2.67 2.67 3.55
CA HIS A 47 3.13 2.15 4.84
C HIS A 47 2.23 2.56 6.03
N VAL A 48 1.45 3.62 5.91
CA VAL A 48 0.58 4.05 7.03
C VAL A 48 -0.77 3.36 6.94
N VAL A 49 -1.07 2.55 7.96
CA VAL A 49 -2.38 1.98 8.22
C VAL A 49 -3.05 2.84 9.27
N ASN A 50 -4.06 3.61 8.88
CA ASN A 50 -4.73 4.54 9.79
C ASN A 50 -5.55 3.82 10.86
N THR A 51 -5.96 4.56 11.89
CA THR A 51 -6.71 4.02 13.03
C THR A 51 -7.99 3.31 12.60
N ARG A 52 -8.76 3.89 11.65
CA ARG A 52 -10.00 3.24 11.17
C ARG A 52 -9.73 1.91 10.48
N THR A 53 -8.69 1.82 9.67
CA THR A 53 -8.30 0.55 9.04
C THR A 53 -7.88 -0.49 10.09
N MET A 54 -7.14 -0.07 11.12
CA MET A 54 -6.79 -0.96 12.24
C MET A 54 -8.01 -1.43 13.03
N GLU A 55 -9.04 -0.60 13.21
CA GLU A 55 -10.32 -1.02 13.81
C GLU A 55 -11.01 -2.10 12.97
N ILE A 56 -11.02 -1.94 11.65
CA ILE A 56 -11.56 -2.95 10.73
C ILE A 56 -10.75 -4.24 10.83
N PHE A 57 -9.43 -4.15 10.83
CA PHE A 57 -8.55 -5.32 10.99
C PHE A 57 -8.75 -6.03 12.33
N ARG A 58 -8.95 -5.27 13.41
CA ARG A 58 -9.30 -5.84 14.72
C ARG A 58 -10.65 -6.55 14.67
N MET A 59 -11.67 -5.94 14.08
CA MET A 59 -12.98 -6.56 13.91
C MET A 59 -12.90 -7.86 13.12
N MET A 60 -11.96 -7.96 12.18
CA MET A 60 -11.71 -9.15 11.38
C MET A 60 -10.81 -10.19 12.08
N GLY A 61 -10.14 -9.83 13.17
CA GLY A 61 -9.23 -10.72 13.91
C GLY A 61 -7.82 -10.77 13.37
N MET A 62 -7.41 -9.82 12.50
CA MET A 62 -6.08 -9.81 11.87
C MET A 62 -5.15 -8.71 12.38
N SER A 63 -5.58 -7.88 13.35
CA SER A 63 -4.76 -6.79 13.89
C SER A 63 -3.41 -7.24 14.43
N ASP A 64 -3.35 -8.40 15.10
CA ASP A 64 -2.11 -8.93 15.67
C ASP A 64 -1.10 -9.33 14.57
N GLY A 65 -1.59 -9.81 13.42
CA GLY A 65 -0.77 -10.06 12.24
C GLY A 65 -0.11 -8.78 11.72
N VAL A 66 -0.92 -7.73 11.61
CA VAL A 66 -0.42 -6.41 11.19
C VAL A 66 0.56 -5.82 12.20
N ASP A 67 0.29 -5.98 13.50
CA ASP A 67 1.17 -5.49 14.58
C ASP A 67 2.55 -6.16 14.58
N ARG A 68 2.63 -7.44 14.21
CA ARG A 68 3.91 -8.16 14.08
C ARG A 68 4.77 -7.66 12.92
N GLU A 69 4.14 -7.25 11.83
CA GLU A 69 4.83 -6.79 10.62
C GLU A 69 5.07 -5.27 10.60
N ALA A 70 4.41 -4.54 11.49
CA ALA A 70 4.52 -3.09 11.56
C ALA A 70 5.82 -2.62 12.24
N LEU A 71 6.22 -1.40 11.90
CA LEU A 71 7.28 -0.70 12.62
C LEU A 71 6.94 -0.62 14.11
N PRO A 72 7.86 -1.00 15.01
CA PRO A 72 7.67 -0.85 16.46
C PRO A 72 7.31 0.58 16.85
N LEU A 73 6.36 0.74 17.78
CA LEU A 73 5.81 2.05 18.15
C LEU A 73 6.87 3.00 18.72
N GLU A 74 7.87 2.48 19.41
CA GLU A 74 9.00 3.24 19.95
C GLU A 74 9.91 3.82 18.86
N ARG A 75 9.82 3.32 17.63
CA ARG A 75 10.52 3.83 16.44
C ARG A 75 9.66 4.74 15.57
N HIS A 76 8.57 5.25 16.12
CA HIS A 76 7.60 6.10 15.43
C HIS A 76 7.33 7.37 16.26
N ALA A 77 8.38 8.15 16.51
CA ALA A 77 8.27 9.37 17.33
C ALA A 77 7.47 10.50 16.65
N GLY A 78 7.50 10.57 15.31
CA GLY A 78 6.80 11.62 14.58
C GLY A 78 7.40 11.88 13.21
N ILE A 79 7.46 13.16 12.84
CA ILE A 79 8.01 13.65 11.57
C ILE A 79 9.13 14.63 11.90
N GLY A 80 10.34 14.37 11.43
CA GLY A 80 11.48 15.27 11.55
C GLY A 80 11.74 16.03 10.25
N PHE A 81 12.28 17.23 10.38
CA PHE A 81 12.79 18.06 9.30
C PHE A 81 14.28 18.28 9.57
N VAL A 82 15.13 17.81 8.68
CA VAL A 82 16.58 17.76 8.89
C VAL A 82 17.35 18.21 7.65
N THR A 83 18.58 18.67 7.84
CA THR A 83 19.46 18.98 6.71
C THR A 83 20.07 17.70 6.09
N SER A 84 20.34 16.70 6.91
CA SER A 84 20.69 15.31 6.53
C SER A 84 20.47 14.40 7.74
N LEU A 85 20.67 13.08 7.61
CA LEU A 85 20.55 12.16 8.76
C LEU A 85 21.56 12.46 9.87
N ALA A 86 22.76 12.87 9.50
CA ALA A 86 23.82 13.26 10.46
C ALA A 86 23.84 14.79 10.73
N GLY A 87 22.98 15.56 10.05
CA GLY A 87 22.98 17.01 10.11
C GLY A 87 22.03 17.58 11.15
N ASP A 88 21.82 18.90 11.03
CA ASP A 88 21.02 19.66 11.96
C ASP A 88 19.53 19.35 11.81
N GLU A 89 18.83 19.32 12.92
CA GLU A 89 17.38 19.32 12.95
C GLU A 89 16.84 20.74 12.78
N ILE A 90 16.01 20.92 11.77
CA ILE A 90 15.32 22.18 11.47
C ILE A 90 14.08 22.33 12.38
N GLY A 91 13.44 21.21 12.66
CA GLY A 91 12.26 21.11 13.52
C GLY A 91 11.63 19.74 13.47
N ALA A 92 10.60 19.54 14.30
CA ALA A 92 9.86 18.28 14.35
C ALA A 92 8.38 18.47 14.63
N ILE A 93 7.57 17.53 14.14
CA ILE A 93 6.19 17.32 14.55
C ILE A 93 6.17 16.06 15.38
N GLU A 94 6.25 16.22 16.69
CA GLU A 94 6.17 15.11 17.62
C GLU A 94 4.73 14.60 17.70
N THR A 95 4.57 13.30 17.57
CA THR A 95 3.28 12.65 17.72
C THR A 95 3.27 11.79 18.98
N ARG A 96 3.82 10.59 18.93
CA ARG A 96 3.80 9.64 20.05
C ARG A 96 4.84 9.90 21.13
N SER A 97 5.90 10.63 20.81
CA SER A 97 6.85 11.15 21.81
C SER A 97 6.20 12.18 22.75
N ASN A 98 5.15 12.87 22.32
CA ASN A 98 4.37 13.77 23.14
C ASN A 98 3.32 12.99 23.94
N PRO A 99 3.40 12.94 25.31
CA PRO A 99 2.48 12.16 26.14
C PRO A 99 1.01 12.59 26.03
N GLU A 100 0.75 13.88 25.79
CA GLU A 100 -0.60 14.39 25.64
C GLU A 100 -1.26 13.90 24.37
N TRP A 101 -0.56 13.99 23.23
CA TRP A 101 -1.03 13.44 21.97
C TRP A 101 -1.25 11.93 22.04
N ALA A 102 -0.34 11.20 22.65
CA ALA A 102 -0.48 9.76 22.85
C ALA A 102 -1.71 9.41 23.71
N ARG A 103 -2.02 10.23 24.74
CA ARG A 103 -3.22 10.08 25.56
C ARG A 103 -4.49 10.35 24.76
N ILE A 104 -4.51 11.42 23.97
CA ILE A 104 -5.65 11.77 23.11
C ILE A 104 -5.92 10.63 22.11
N GLU A 105 -4.91 10.18 21.38
CA GLU A 105 -5.04 9.10 20.40
C GLU A 105 -5.64 7.83 21.03
N ARG A 106 -5.16 7.43 22.20
CA ARG A 106 -5.68 6.26 22.94
C ARG A 106 -7.10 6.46 23.51
N SER A 107 -7.53 7.69 23.72
CA SER A 107 -8.89 7.97 24.20
C SER A 107 -9.95 7.92 23.09
N GLN A 108 -9.54 8.03 21.84
CA GLN A 108 -10.43 8.09 20.68
C GLN A 108 -10.73 6.71 20.07
N SER A 109 -9.84 5.75 20.24
CA SER A 109 -9.98 4.42 19.66
C SER A 109 -9.27 3.36 20.48
N PRO A 110 -9.78 2.11 20.52
CA PRO A 110 -9.07 0.97 21.07
C PRO A 110 -7.86 0.55 20.20
N MET A 111 -7.75 1.10 19.00
CA MET A 111 -6.64 0.82 18.07
C MET A 111 -5.83 2.08 17.82
N LEU A 112 -4.55 1.88 17.53
CA LEU A 112 -3.66 2.96 17.11
C LEU A 112 -3.30 2.76 15.64
N LYS A 113 -3.07 3.85 14.91
CA LYS A 113 -2.46 3.77 13.57
C LYS A 113 -1.12 3.01 13.63
N ARG A 114 -0.79 2.31 12.56
CA ARG A 114 0.47 1.58 12.40
C ARG A 114 1.22 2.05 11.17
N SER A 115 2.53 1.90 11.19
CA SER A 115 3.33 1.91 9.97
C SER A 115 3.67 0.46 9.64
N CYS A 116 2.94 -0.09 8.68
CA CYS A 116 3.14 -1.44 8.16
C CYS A 116 3.33 -1.33 6.65
N PRO A 117 4.54 -1.56 6.13
CA PRO A 117 4.80 -1.46 4.70
C PRO A 117 3.90 -2.39 3.89
N GLN A 118 3.44 -1.94 2.73
CA GLN A 118 2.45 -2.65 1.91
C GLN A 118 2.88 -4.08 1.56
N ASP A 119 4.17 -4.29 1.27
CA ASP A 119 4.76 -5.61 1.00
C ASP A 119 4.74 -6.57 2.21
N ARG A 120 4.50 -6.05 3.42
CA ARG A 120 4.30 -6.82 4.64
C ARG A 120 2.83 -6.93 5.02
N LEU A 121 2.06 -5.91 4.72
CA LEU A 121 0.64 -5.84 5.02
C LEU A 121 -0.18 -6.78 4.13
N GLU A 122 0.07 -6.76 2.81
CA GLU A 122 -0.71 -7.56 1.86
C GLU A 122 -0.68 -9.06 2.13
N PRO A 123 0.48 -9.70 2.45
CA PRO A 123 0.50 -11.11 2.82
C PRO A 123 -0.39 -11.44 4.02
N VAL A 124 -0.44 -10.57 5.03
CA VAL A 124 -1.31 -10.76 6.21
C VAL A 124 -2.78 -10.74 5.82
N ILE A 125 -3.19 -9.80 4.97
CA ILE A 125 -4.59 -9.70 4.52
C ILE A 125 -4.93 -10.88 3.62
N ARG A 126 -4.01 -11.27 2.73
CA ARG A 126 -4.17 -12.39 1.80
C ARG A 126 -4.38 -13.70 2.56
N GLU A 127 -3.49 -14.02 3.50
CA GLU A 127 -3.59 -15.23 4.34
C GLU A 127 -4.96 -15.29 5.07
N HIS A 128 -5.40 -14.14 5.57
CA HIS A 128 -6.70 -14.04 6.24
C HIS A 128 -7.88 -14.27 5.28
N ALA A 129 -7.83 -13.70 4.09
CA ALA A 129 -8.86 -13.85 3.06
C ALA A 129 -8.93 -15.28 2.53
N GLU A 130 -7.78 -15.95 2.32
CA GLU A 130 -7.67 -17.35 1.89
C GLU A 130 -8.24 -18.32 2.92
N GLY A 131 -8.40 -17.90 4.17
CA GLY A 131 -9.03 -18.69 5.23
C GLY A 131 -10.56 -18.86 5.11
N PHE A 132 -11.22 -18.17 4.18
CA PHE A 132 -12.66 -18.25 3.97
C PHE A 132 -12.99 -19.08 2.72
N GLU A 133 -13.79 -20.14 2.84
CA GLU A 133 -14.23 -21.00 1.72
C GLU A 133 -14.98 -20.23 0.63
N SER A 134 -15.69 -19.14 1.00
CA SER A 134 -16.46 -18.29 0.07
C SER A 134 -15.59 -17.23 -0.64
N ALA A 135 -14.28 -17.17 -0.41
CA ALA A 135 -13.37 -16.24 -1.06
C ALA A 135 -12.35 -16.99 -1.91
N SER A 136 -12.48 -16.90 -3.23
CA SER A 136 -11.51 -17.43 -4.19
C SER A 136 -10.56 -16.33 -4.65
N LEU A 137 -9.25 -16.50 -4.43
CA LEU A 137 -8.23 -15.53 -4.82
C LEU A 137 -7.39 -16.08 -5.97
N ASN A 138 -7.50 -15.45 -7.15
CA ASN A 138 -6.79 -15.86 -8.36
C ASN A 138 -5.66 -14.85 -8.65
N PHE A 139 -4.46 -15.15 -8.20
CA PHE A 139 -3.24 -14.43 -8.53
C PHE A 139 -2.68 -14.94 -9.87
N GLY A 140 -1.95 -14.09 -10.60
CA GLY A 140 -1.50 -14.37 -11.96
C GLY A 140 -2.65 -14.43 -12.97
N CYS A 141 -3.78 -13.77 -12.67
CA CYS A 141 -4.98 -13.78 -13.50
C CYS A 141 -5.41 -12.35 -13.82
N LYS A 142 -5.23 -11.92 -15.06
CA LYS A 142 -5.56 -10.57 -15.53
C LYS A 142 -6.98 -10.54 -16.10
N VAL A 143 -7.83 -9.64 -15.61
CA VAL A 143 -9.10 -9.29 -16.28
C VAL A 143 -8.75 -8.48 -17.53
N THR A 144 -9.22 -8.97 -18.69
CA THR A 144 -8.92 -8.38 -20.00
C THR A 144 -10.09 -7.61 -20.59
N ARG A 145 -11.31 -7.88 -20.10
CA ARG A 145 -12.51 -7.20 -20.57
C ARG A 145 -13.57 -7.20 -19.48
N ILE A 146 -14.30 -6.10 -19.40
CA ILE A 146 -15.45 -5.89 -18.49
C ILE A 146 -16.64 -5.54 -19.36
N GLY A 147 -17.72 -6.30 -19.24
CA GLY A 147 -18.97 -6.08 -19.97
C GLY A 147 -20.16 -6.13 -19.03
N GLN A 148 -21.03 -5.11 -19.09
CA GLN A 148 -22.27 -5.07 -18.31
C GLN A 148 -23.42 -5.64 -19.12
N THR A 149 -24.24 -6.48 -18.50
CA THR A 149 -25.45 -7.08 -19.07
C THR A 149 -26.68 -6.83 -18.18
N ALA A 150 -27.87 -7.26 -18.60
CA ALA A 150 -29.04 -7.19 -17.75
C ALA A 150 -28.96 -8.14 -16.54
N GLU A 151 -28.19 -9.21 -16.66
CA GLU A 151 -28.04 -10.26 -15.65
C GLU A 151 -26.83 -10.03 -14.72
N GLY A 152 -26.05 -8.96 -14.92
CA GLY A 152 -24.88 -8.65 -14.15
C GLY A 152 -23.68 -8.21 -14.99
N VAL A 153 -22.47 -8.58 -14.57
CA VAL A 153 -21.23 -8.20 -15.22
C VAL A 153 -20.49 -9.44 -15.70
N LEU A 154 -19.97 -9.39 -16.92
CA LEU A 154 -19.10 -10.41 -17.50
C LEU A 154 -17.64 -9.91 -17.45
N LEU A 155 -16.77 -10.74 -16.91
CA LEU A 155 -15.34 -10.50 -16.83
C LEU A 155 -14.62 -11.57 -17.66
N ASP A 156 -14.01 -11.17 -18.78
CA ASP A 156 -13.07 -12.04 -19.46
C ASP A 156 -11.71 -11.91 -18.82
N TRP A 157 -11.02 -13.02 -18.60
CA TRP A 157 -9.72 -13.05 -17.94
C TRP A 157 -8.77 -14.02 -18.59
N GLU A 158 -7.48 -13.80 -18.38
CA GLU A 158 -6.38 -14.62 -18.84
C GLU A 158 -5.41 -14.87 -17.67
N ALA A 159 -5.10 -16.14 -17.42
CA ALA A 159 -4.13 -16.58 -16.42
C ALA A 159 -2.71 -16.57 -17.02
N ALA A 160 -1.70 -16.57 -16.15
CA ALA A 160 -0.29 -16.53 -16.54
C ALA A 160 0.15 -17.74 -17.41
N ASP A 161 -0.55 -18.87 -17.32
CA ASP A 161 -0.32 -20.06 -18.14
C ASP A 161 -1.01 -20.00 -19.52
N GLY A 162 -1.68 -18.88 -19.84
CA GLY A 162 -2.43 -18.69 -21.09
C GLY A 162 -3.86 -19.25 -21.05
N THR A 163 -4.30 -19.83 -19.94
CA THR A 163 -5.70 -20.22 -19.77
C THR A 163 -6.61 -19.00 -19.77
N THR A 164 -7.70 -19.03 -20.52
CA THR A 164 -8.68 -17.96 -20.60
C THR A 164 -10.04 -18.41 -20.14
N GLY A 165 -10.83 -17.48 -19.61
CA GLY A 165 -12.20 -17.76 -19.21
C GLY A 165 -13.04 -16.52 -19.10
N THR A 166 -14.34 -16.73 -18.81
CA THR A 166 -15.31 -15.68 -18.55
C THR A 166 -16.04 -15.97 -17.25
N THR A 167 -16.00 -15.04 -16.32
CA THR A 167 -16.74 -15.11 -15.06
C THR A 167 -17.92 -14.14 -15.12
N GLN A 168 -19.10 -14.63 -14.76
CA GLN A 168 -20.29 -13.79 -14.55
C GLN A 168 -20.41 -13.47 -13.06
N ALA A 169 -20.58 -12.19 -12.73
CA ALA A 169 -20.78 -11.71 -11.37
C ALA A 169 -22.05 -10.85 -11.28
N LYS A 170 -22.72 -10.85 -10.12
CA LYS A 170 -23.82 -9.91 -9.86
C LYS A 170 -23.28 -8.49 -9.67
N TYR A 171 -22.15 -8.36 -8.98
CA TYR A 171 -21.49 -7.10 -8.68
C TYR A 171 -19.99 -7.19 -8.95
N VAL A 172 -19.38 -6.04 -9.22
CA VAL A 172 -17.90 -5.93 -9.36
C VAL A 172 -17.38 -4.84 -8.43
N ILE A 173 -16.36 -5.17 -7.66
CA ILE A 173 -15.54 -4.21 -6.91
C ILE A 173 -14.28 -3.92 -7.73
N ALA A 174 -14.20 -2.70 -8.28
CA ALA A 174 -13.01 -2.22 -8.97
C ALA A 174 -11.98 -1.75 -7.95
N ALA A 175 -10.99 -2.57 -7.67
CA ALA A 175 -9.87 -2.31 -6.75
C ALA A 175 -8.51 -2.32 -7.47
N ASP A 176 -8.52 -2.05 -8.78
CA ASP A 176 -7.40 -2.10 -9.72
C ASP A 176 -6.51 -0.85 -9.72
N GLY A 177 -6.71 0.04 -8.73
CA GLY A 177 -5.80 1.11 -8.38
C GLY A 177 -5.86 2.35 -9.27
N THR A 178 -4.77 3.10 -9.31
CA THR A 178 -4.73 4.42 -9.96
C THR A 178 -4.82 4.35 -11.49
N ARG A 179 -4.39 3.24 -12.08
CA ARG A 179 -4.47 2.96 -13.54
C ARG A 179 -5.64 2.05 -13.88
N SER A 180 -6.77 2.26 -13.21
CA SER A 180 -7.95 1.42 -13.27
C SER A 180 -8.50 1.26 -14.69
N GLU A 181 -8.41 0.06 -15.24
CA GLU A 181 -9.08 -0.33 -16.49
C GLU A 181 -10.60 -0.43 -16.28
N ALA A 182 -11.03 -0.81 -15.06
CA ALA A 182 -12.46 -0.86 -14.70
C ALA A 182 -13.10 0.53 -14.70
N ARG A 183 -12.42 1.56 -14.20
CA ARG A 183 -12.89 2.96 -14.27
C ARG A 183 -13.09 3.40 -15.72
N ASP A 184 -12.14 3.08 -16.59
CA ASP A 184 -12.17 3.46 -17.99
C ASP A 184 -13.29 2.70 -18.73
N ALA A 185 -13.54 1.43 -18.39
CA ALA A 185 -14.60 0.61 -18.95
C ALA A 185 -16.03 1.15 -18.67
N VAL A 186 -16.20 1.87 -17.53
CA VAL A 186 -17.49 2.51 -17.20
C VAL A 186 -17.54 4.00 -17.60
N GLY A 187 -16.54 4.48 -18.33
CA GLY A 187 -16.51 5.84 -18.88
C GLY A 187 -16.25 6.95 -17.84
N VAL A 188 -15.68 6.62 -16.68
CA VAL A 188 -15.35 7.60 -15.63
C VAL A 188 -13.93 8.12 -15.84
N ALA A 189 -13.82 9.40 -16.18
CA ALA A 189 -12.52 10.05 -16.37
C ALA A 189 -11.87 10.44 -15.04
N LEU A 190 -10.53 10.32 -14.99
CA LEU A 190 -9.74 10.94 -13.93
C LEU A 190 -9.60 12.43 -14.24
N SER A 191 -9.98 13.31 -13.30
CA SER A 191 -9.87 14.77 -13.43
C SER A 191 -9.06 15.35 -12.28
N GLY A 192 -8.41 16.49 -12.53
CA GLY A 192 -7.60 17.19 -11.53
C GLY A 192 -6.31 17.73 -12.13
N GLU A 193 -5.60 18.53 -11.36
CA GLU A 193 -4.29 19.06 -11.73
C GLU A 193 -3.19 18.02 -11.43
N SER A 194 -2.10 18.06 -12.21
CA SER A 194 -0.92 17.27 -11.92
C SER A 194 -0.23 17.80 -10.65
N MET A 195 0.02 16.93 -9.71
CA MET A 195 0.76 17.28 -8.47
C MET A 195 2.28 17.13 -8.63
N GLY A 196 2.78 16.99 -9.85
CA GLY A 196 4.18 16.73 -10.16
C GLY A 196 4.53 15.25 -10.22
N GLN A 197 5.80 14.99 -10.50
CA GLN A 197 6.36 13.66 -10.65
C GLN A 197 7.29 13.34 -9.49
N GLN A 198 7.28 12.09 -9.04
CA GLN A 198 8.10 11.63 -7.91
C GLN A 198 8.78 10.31 -8.22
N ILE A 199 9.94 10.13 -7.64
CA ILE A 199 10.66 8.85 -7.60
C ILE A 199 10.74 8.39 -6.14
N GLY A 200 10.47 7.10 -5.93
CA GLY A 200 10.71 6.41 -4.67
C GLY A 200 11.87 5.43 -4.82
N ILE A 201 12.93 5.65 -4.09
CA ILE A 201 14.06 4.73 -4.00
C ILE A 201 13.82 3.81 -2.80
N TYR A 202 13.68 2.50 -3.04
CA TYR A 202 13.70 1.50 -1.98
C TYR A 202 15.10 0.93 -1.84
N PHE A 203 15.64 0.92 -0.62
CA PHE A 203 17.00 0.48 -0.38
C PHE A 203 17.18 -0.14 1.02
N HIS A 204 18.30 -0.84 1.17
CA HIS A 204 18.74 -1.42 2.43
C HIS A 204 20.03 -0.77 2.90
N ALA A 205 20.03 -0.29 4.14
CA ALA A 205 21.22 0.24 4.82
C ALA A 205 21.01 0.20 6.34
N ASP A 206 22.04 -0.17 7.11
CA ASP A 206 21.97 -0.02 8.57
C ASP A 206 22.20 1.45 8.92
N LEU A 207 21.12 2.19 9.16
CA LEU A 207 21.14 3.61 9.51
C LEU A 207 20.83 3.85 11.00
N TRP A 208 20.82 2.78 11.81
CA TRP A 208 20.40 2.88 13.20
C TRP A 208 21.18 3.93 13.99
N ASP A 209 22.49 3.98 13.83
CA ASP A 209 23.32 4.95 14.55
C ASP A 209 23.02 6.42 14.22
N PHE A 210 22.43 6.69 13.06
CA PHE A 210 22.02 8.04 12.66
C PHE A 210 20.62 8.42 13.16
N VAL A 211 19.74 7.42 13.41
CA VAL A 211 18.33 7.67 13.70
C VAL A 211 17.90 7.31 15.11
N LYS A 212 18.70 6.58 15.88
CA LYS A 212 18.35 6.06 17.23
C LYS A 212 17.91 7.14 18.21
N ASP A 213 18.52 8.32 18.14
CA ASP A 213 18.22 9.45 19.04
C ASP A 213 17.05 10.31 18.51
N ARG A 214 16.66 10.13 17.25
CA ARG A 214 15.59 10.83 16.55
C ARG A 214 14.78 9.83 15.71
N PRO A 215 14.07 8.85 16.30
CA PRO A 215 13.44 7.75 15.57
C PRO A 215 12.14 8.21 14.90
N TYR A 216 12.22 9.22 14.04
CA TYR A 216 11.09 9.69 13.25
C TYR A 216 10.69 8.66 12.19
N LEU A 217 9.40 8.51 12.00
CA LEU A 217 8.86 7.70 10.90
C LEU A 217 9.19 8.31 9.54
N LEU A 218 9.02 9.62 9.45
CA LEU A 218 9.30 10.42 8.26
C LEU A 218 10.37 11.44 8.59
N MET A 219 11.42 11.49 7.79
CA MET A 219 12.45 12.51 7.87
C MET A 219 12.48 13.28 6.55
N TRP A 220 11.96 14.51 6.59
CA TRP A 220 12.07 15.43 5.48
C TRP A 220 13.48 16.02 5.45
N ILE A 221 14.19 15.73 4.37
CA ILE A 221 15.55 16.18 4.15
C ILE A 221 15.53 17.40 3.24
N TYR A 222 16.19 18.48 3.69
CA TYR A 222 16.31 19.73 2.96
C TYR A 222 17.77 20.20 2.96
N ASN A 223 18.44 20.09 1.81
CA ASN A 223 19.76 20.67 1.62
C ASN A 223 19.93 21.13 0.16
N ALA A 224 21.11 21.70 -0.16
CA ALA A 224 21.35 22.24 -1.49
C ALA A 224 21.45 21.19 -2.61
N LYS A 225 21.58 19.89 -2.25
CA LYS A 225 21.76 18.80 -3.22
C LYS A 225 20.49 17.99 -3.42
N THR A 226 19.67 17.86 -2.37
CA THR A 226 18.48 17.04 -2.41
C THR A 226 17.38 17.59 -1.49
N SER A 227 16.13 17.37 -1.90
CA SER A 227 14.95 17.62 -1.08
C SER A 227 13.99 16.46 -1.26
N GLY A 228 13.63 15.82 -0.16
CA GLY A 228 12.76 14.65 -0.22
C GLY A 228 12.43 14.10 1.17
N VAL A 229 11.74 12.99 1.21
CA VAL A 229 11.36 12.33 2.46
C VAL A 229 11.95 10.94 2.55
N LEU A 230 12.72 10.70 3.60
CA LEU A 230 13.16 9.39 4.00
C LEU A 230 12.12 8.77 4.93
N ILE A 231 11.73 7.54 4.65
CA ILE A 231 10.72 6.79 5.38
C ILE A 231 11.34 5.56 6.00
N ALA A 232 11.21 5.42 7.31
CA ALA A 232 11.61 4.23 8.03
C ALA A 232 10.54 3.13 7.87
N LEU A 233 10.90 2.00 7.24
CA LEU A 233 9.99 0.86 7.05
C LEU A 233 10.07 -0.15 8.21
N ASP A 234 11.28 -0.43 8.71
CA ASP A 234 11.55 -1.24 9.90
C ASP A 234 12.37 -0.48 10.95
N GLY A 235 12.77 0.74 10.65
CA GLY A 235 13.53 1.64 11.51
C GLY A 235 14.99 1.23 11.69
N ARG A 236 15.52 0.30 10.90
CA ARG A 236 16.90 -0.14 10.97
C ARG A 236 17.57 -0.33 9.62
N ASN A 237 17.00 -1.15 8.76
CA ASN A 237 17.66 -1.64 7.55
C ASN A 237 16.86 -1.39 6.26
N ARG A 238 15.54 -1.16 6.35
CA ARG A 238 14.66 -0.99 5.20
C ARG A 238 14.13 0.44 5.14
N TRP A 239 14.35 1.10 4.02
CA TRP A 239 14.05 2.52 3.83
C TRP A 239 13.49 2.80 2.46
N THR A 240 12.67 3.85 2.36
CA THR A 240 12.40 4.50 1.08
C THR A 240 12.78 5.97 1.16
N TYR A 241 13.34 6.48 0.07
CA TYR A 241 13.56 7.91 -0.11
C TYR A 241 12.75 8.39 -1.32
N ASN A 242 11.81 9.29 -1.08
CA ASN A 242 10.92 9.82 -2.09
C ASN A 242 11.23 11.29 -2.34
N PHE A 243 11.39 11.67 -3.60
CA PHE A 243 11.67 13.04 -3.99
C PHE A 243 10.99 13.38 -5.31
N GLY A 244 10.70 14.69 -5.50
CA GLY A 244 10.20 15.21 -6.76
C GLY A 244 11.33 15.46 -7.75
N TYR A 245 11.02 15.43 -9.04
CA TYR A 245 11.95 15.81 -10.11
C TYR A 245 11.30 16.78 -11.09
N ALA A 246 12.14 17.52 -11.83
CA ALA A 246 11.68 18.56 -12.72
C ALA A 246 10.98 18.03 -13.98
N ASP A 247 10.07 18.80 -14.56
CA ASP A 247 9.36 18.44 -15.79
C ASP A 247 10.29 18.23 -17.01
N SER A 248 11.51 18.77 -16.94
CA SER A 248 12.56 18.56 -17.95
C SER A 248 13.26 17.21 -17.87
N GLU A 249 12.98 16.44 -16.80
CA GLU A 249 13.59 15.14 -16.53
C GLU A 249 12.54 14.03 -16.70
N THR A 250 13.03 12.82 -16.87
CA THR A 250 12.21 11.61 -16.92
C THR A 250 12.68 10.59 -15.87
N ARG A 251 11.86 9.63 -15.53
CA ARG A 251 12.26 8.55 -14.61
C ARG A 251 13.51 7.79 -15.06
N HIS A 252 13.82 7.79 -16.37
CA HIS A 252 14.96 7.09 -16.95
C HIS A 252 16.30 7.81 -16.71
N ASP A 253 16.24 9.11 -16.35
CA ASP A 253 17.41 9.90 -16.01
C ASP A 253 17.94 9.58 -14.59
N PHE A 254 17.16 8.85 -13.80
CA PHE A 254 17.51 8.42 -12.44
C PHE A 254 18.03 6.98 -12.44
N THR A 255 19.27 6.83 -12.89
CA THR A 255 20.01 5.58 -12.84
C THR A 255 20.33 5.19 -11.39
N GLU A 256 20.68 3.94 -11.14
CA GLU A 256 21.09 3.48 -9.80
C GLU A 256 22.24 4.33 -9.24
N GLU A 257 23.22 4.68 -10.06
CA GLU A 257 24.36 5.51 -9.67
C GLU A 257 23.90 6.89 -9.19
N ARG A 258 23.02 7.56 -9.95
CA ARG A 258 22.44 8.86 -9.58
C ARG A 258 21.58 8.75 -8.30
N CYS A 259 20.83 7.68 -8.16
CA CYS A 259 20.05 7.42 -6.95
C CYS A 259 20.97 7.26 -5.72
N LEU A 260 22.09 6.56 -5.86
CA LEU A 260 23.10 6.42 -4.78
C LEU A 260 23.76 7.76 -4.43
N GLU A 261 24.02 8.62 -5.42
CA GLU A 261 24.54 9.97 -5.18
C GLU A 261 23.56 10.81 -4.34
N LEU A 262 22.26 10.76 -4.68
CA LEU A 262 21.21 11.46 -3.94
C LEU A 262 21.06 10.95 -2.50
N LEU A 263 21.20 9.63 -2.27
CA LEU A 263 21.13 9.04 -0.94
C LEU A 263 22.35 9.41 -0.06
N ARG A 264 23.51 9.71 -0.68
CA ARG A 264 24.74 10.11 0.01
C ARG A 264 24.88 11.61 0.21
N ALA A 265 23.97 12.39 -0.34
CA ALA A 265 23.98 13.85 -0.28
C ALA A 265 23.41 14.39 1.03
#